data_9201464ff1ed80e6b3a9de72a443a276
#
_entry.id   9201464ff1ed80e6b3a9de72a443a276
#
_cell.length_a   1.000
_cell.length_b   1.000
_cell.length_c   1.000
_cell.angle_alpha   90.00
_cell.angle_beta   90.00
_cell.angle_gamma   90.00
#
_symmetry.space_group_name_H-M   'P 1'
#
loop_
_entity.id
_entity.type
_entity.pdbx_description
1 polymer ?
#
loop_
_entity_poly.entity_id
_entity_poly.type
_entity_poly.pdbx_seq_one_letter_code
_entity_poly.pdbx_strand_id
1 'polypeptide(L)'
;MLVSPVIVNIKYRKYVSVTELGMSETYDYENAGFSARIDSYKCVTPEELVSMYPYTEDSLEDIDNIENIILIYADINIYDYELYKVSNRKGEWTVFWSIESDNGWRNNTRLQLYRSFHQSLQEGEHQYIFPYVINKGAAANKKKTPQEWKYKLQINKTPVVYVNLG
;
A
#
# COMPACT_ATOMS: atom_id res chain seq x y z
N MET A 1 -7.95 -46.78 -13.75
CA MET A 1 -8.90 -45.67 -13.61
C MET A 1 -8.09 -44.38 -13.66
N LEU A 2 -8.11 -43.70 -14.80
CA LEU A 2 -7.41 -42.42 -15.00
C LEU A 2 -8.21 -41.30 -14.32
N VAL A 3 -7.74 -40.88 -13.16
CA VAL A 3 -8.31 -39.69 -12.48
C VAL A 3 -7.88 -38.47 -13.27
N SER A 4 -8.88 -37.79 -13.83
CA SER A 4 -8.66 -36.56 -14.63
C SER A 4 -7.83 -35.53 -13.85
N PRO A 5 -6.78 -34.93 -14.43
CA PRO A 5 -5.95 -33.92 -13.74
C PRO A 5 -6.74 -32.67 -13.30
N VAL A 6 -7.95 -32.48 -13.84
CA VAL A 6 -8.85 -31.39 -13.42
C VAL A 6 -9.38 -31.58 -12.00
N ILE A 7 -9.59 -32.85 -11.56
CA ILE A 7 -10.12 -33.14 -10.21
C ILE A 7 -9.06 -32.91 -9.11
N VAL A 8 -7.76 -33.09 -9.44
CA VAL A 8 -6.66 -32.90 -8.51
C VAL A 8 -6.46 -31.40 -8.21
N ASN A 9 -6.64 -30.54 -9.18
CA ASN A 9 -6.48 -29.09 -9.00
C ASN A 9 -7.60 -28.46 -8.14
N ILE A 10 -8.79 -29.05 -8.12
CA ILE A 10 -9.89 -28.54 -7.30
C ILE A 10 -9.69 -28.84 -5.80
N LYS A 11 -9.04 -29.96 -5.47
CA LYS A 11 -8.76 -30.35 -4.08
C LYS A 11 -7.69 -29.50 -3.37
N TYR A 12 -6.84 -28.78 -4.11
CA TYR A 12 -5.74 -27.96 -3.57
C TYR A 12 -5.97 -26.46 -3.66
N ARG A 13 -7.08 -25.98 -4.20
CA ARG A 13 -7.48 -24.59 -4.01
C ARG A 13 -7.92 -24.42 -2.56
N LYS A 14 -6.97 -24.09 -1.68
CA LYS A 14 -7.31 -23.42 -0.43
C LYS A 14 -8.13 -22.20 -0.84
N TYR A 15 -9.36 -22.12 -0.40
CA TYR A 15 -10.15 -20.90 -0.47
C TYR A 15 -9.40 -19.88 0.38
N VAL A 16 -8.62 -19.02 -0.26
CA VAL A 16 -8.06 -17.86 0.42
C VAL A 16 -9.24 -16.91 0.57
N SER A 17 -9.69 -16.70 1.80
CA SER A 17 -10.70 -15.68 2.07
C SER A 17 -10.10 -14.34 1.70
N VAL A 18 -10.74 -13.64 0.78
CA VAL A 18 -10.41 -12.27 0.43
C VAL A 18 -11.39 -11.37 1.17
N THR A 19 -10.88 -10.45 1.96
CA THR A 19 -11.67 -9.42 2.63
C THR A 19 -11.46 -8.11 1.89
N GLU A 20 -12.53 -7.42 1.54
CA GLU A 20 -12.49 -6.06 0.97
C GLU A 20 -13.06 -5.09 2.00
N LEU A 21 -12.28 -4.05 2.29
CA LEU A 21 -12.64 -2.94 3.16
C LEU A 21 -12.84 -1.67 2.34
N GLY A 22 -13.69 -0.78 2.81
CA GLY A 22 -13.75 0.60 2.35
C GLY A 22 -12.67 1.46 3.02
N MET A 23 -12.40 2.64 2.48
CA MET A 23 -11.66 3.67 3.21
C MET A 23 -12.40 3.99 4.53
N SER A 24 -11.65 4.35 5.55
CA SER A 24 -12.12 4.63 6.92
C SER A 24 -12.56 3.39 7.72
N GLU A 25 -12.50 2.19 7.15
CA GLU A 25 -12.66 0.96 7.92
C GLU A 25 -11.32 0.54 8.53
N THR A 26 -11.34 0.17 9.81
CA THR A 26 -10.15 -0.25 10.55
C THR A 26 -9.90 -1.74 10.36
N TYR A 27 -8.66 -2.09 10.03
CA TYR A 27 -8.17 -3.46 10.09
C TYR A 27 -7.27 -3.66 11.29
N ASP A 28 -7.58 -4.67 12.10
CA ASP A 28 -6.81 -5.00 13.30
C ASP A 28 -5.82 -6.13 13.02
N TYR A 29 -4.54 -5.85 13.24
CA TYR A 29 -3.46 -6.82 13.20
C TYR A 29 -3.23 -7.37 14.62
N GLU A 30 -4.22 -8.08 15.17
CA GLU A 30 -4.25 -8.57 16.56
C GLU A 30 -2.95 -9.26 16.99
N ASN A 31 -2.38 -10.11 16.10
CA ASN A 31 -1.14 -10.83 16.37
C ASN A 31 0.13 -9.98 16.27
N ALA A 32 -0.02 -8.70 15.95
CA ALA A 32 1.10 -7.77 15.79
C ALA A 32 0.96 -6.52 16.68
N GLY A 33 -0.13 -6.39 17.44
CA GLY A 33 -0.32 -5.34 18.44
C GLY A 33 -0.62 -3.96 17.87
N PHE A 34 -1.17 -3.88 16.65
CA PHE A 34 -1.56 -2.62 16.04
C PHE A 34 -2.78 -2.76 15.12
N SER A 35 -3.42 -1.64 14.85
CA SER A 35 -4.47 -1.53 13.83
C SER A 35 -4.14 -0.42 12.83
N ALA A 36 -4.72 -0.51 11.64
CA ALA A 36 -4.56 0.48 10.59
C ALA A 36 -5.90 0.82 9.93
N ARG A 37 -6.06 2.09 9.57
CA ARG A 37 -7.18 2.64 8.83
C ARG A 37 -6.65 3.54 7.72
N ILE A 38 -7.14 3.36 6.52
CA ILE A 38 -6.83 4.26 5.41
C ILE A 38 -7.83 5.42 5.47
N ASP A 39 -7.32 6.62 5.72
CA ASP A 39 -8.15 7.81 5.83
C ASP A 39 -8.48 8.40 4.46
N SER A 40 -7.47 8.59 3.64
CA SER A 40 -7.61 9.19 2.32
C SER A 40 -6.43 8.84 1.41
N TYR A 41 -6.53 9.21 0.13
CA TYR A 41 -5.40 9.18 -0.78
C TYR A 41 -5.42 10.39 -1.72
N LYS A 42 -4.26 10.72 -2.30
CA LYS A 42 -4.11 11.73 -3.35
C LYS A 42 -3.24 11.19 -4.48
N CYS A 43 -3.62 11.51 -5.71
CA CYS A 43 -2.78 11.31 -6.89
C CYS A 43 -2.26 12.67 -7.33
N VAL A 44 -0.95 12.89 -7.18
CA VAL A 44 -0.31 14.19 -7.40
C VAL A 44 0.81 14.07 -8.43
N THR A 45 1.18 15.19 -9.08
CA THR A 45 2.40 15.25 -9.87
C THR A 45 3.63 15.43 -8.98
N PRO A 46 4.86 15.21 -9.50
CA PRO A 46 6.07 15.49 -8.74
C PRO A 46 6.15 16.95 -8.26
N GLU A 47 5.76 17.92 -9.09
CA GLU A 47 5.76 19.35 -8.76
C GLU A 47 4.76 19.67 -7.64
N GLU A 48 3.57 19.08 -7.70
CA GLU A 48 2.57 19.21 -6.64
C GLU A 48 3.08 18.61 -5.34
N LEU A 49 3.78 17.46 -5.39
CA LEU A 49 4.37 16.83 -4.21
C LEU A 49 5.39 17.78 -3.56
N VAL A 50 6.33 18.32 -4.33
CA VAL A 50 7.35 19.25 -3.81
C VAL A 50 6.70 20.52 -3.24
N SER A 51 5.66 21.02 -3.90
CA SER A 51 4.89 22.17 -3.39
C SER A 51 4.24 21.88 -2.03
N MET A 52 3.69 20.67 -1.83
CA MET A 52 3.06 20.24 -0.57
C MET A 52 4.10 19.89 0.50
N TYR A 53 5.21 19.27 0.10
CA TYR A 53 6.25 18.73 0.95
C TYR A 53 7.65 19.05 0.41
N PRO A 54 8.16 20.29 0.58
CA PRO A 54 9.42 20.75 -0.01
C PRO A 54 10.63 19.86 0.32
N TYR A 55 10.62 19.20 1.48
CA TYR A 55 11.69 18.29 1.89
C TYR A 55 11.78 17.01 1.06
N THR A 56 10.85 16.77 0.14
CA THR A 56 10.86 15.59 -0.75
C THR A 56 11.64 15.83 -2.04
N GLU A 57 12.05 17.05 -2.34
CA GLU A 57 12.71 17.43 -3.61
C GLU A 57 13.95 16.56 -3.84
N ASP A 58 14.84 16.44 -2.86
CA ASP A 58 16.06 15.63 -2.96
C ASP A 58 15.82 14.11 -3.10
N SER A 59 14.60 13.67 -2.83
CA SER A 59 14.20 12.24 -2.88
C SER A 59 13.58 11.84 -4.20
N LEU A 60 13.36 12.79 -5.10
CA LEU A 60 12.79 12.58 -6.43
C LEU A 60 13.89 12.41 -7.48
N GLU A 61 14.83 11.49 -7.25
CA GLU A 61 15.78 11.09 -8.30
C GLU A 61 15.00 10.58 -9.53
N ASP A 62 15.45 10.97 -10.73
CA ASP A 62 14.77 10.68 -12.00
C ASP A 62 13.34 11.25 -12.10
N ILE A 63 13.11 12.46 -11.60
CA ILE A 63 11.81 13.14 -11.66
C ILE A 63 11.21 13.12 -13.08
N ASP A 64 12.06 13.19 -14.11
CA ASP A 64 11.65 13.14 -15.52
C ASP A 64 10.97 11.84 -15.92
N ASN A 65 11.20 10.78 -15.17
CA ASN A 65 10.61 9.46 -15.40
C ASN A 65 9.32 9.21 -14.59
N ILE A 66 8.99 10.10 -13.66
CA ILE A 66 7.81 10.00 -12.83
C ILE A 66 6.64 10.70 -13.52
N GLU A 67 5.51 10.01 -13.62
CA GLU A 67 4.25 10.58 -14.12
C GLU A 67 3.43 11.14 -12.96
N ASN A 68 3.15 10.32 -11.97
CA ASN A 68 2.39 10.69 -10.78
C ASN A 68 2.89 9.97 -9.53
N ILE A 69 2.49 10.48 -8.38
CA ILE A 69 2.72 9.86 -7.07
C ILE A 69 1.37 9.70 -6.37
N ILE A 70 1.10 8.49 -5.87
CA ILE A 70 -0.04 8.22 -5.01
C ILE A 70 0.42 8.36 -3.56
N LEU A 71 -0.20 9.25 -2.81
CA LEU A 71 0.01 9.41 -1.37
C LEU A 71 -1.16 8.75 -0.64
N ILE A 72 -0.88 7.73 0.14
CA ILE A 72 -1.85 7.09 1.03
C ILE A 72 -1.68 7.67 2.43
N TYR A 73 -2.73 8.26 2.97
CA TYR A 73 -2.79 8.74 4.35
C TYR A 73 -3.45 7.66 5.20
N ALA A 74 -2.73 7.17 6.18
CA ALA A 74 -3.20 6.10 7.05
C ALA A 74 -3.00 6.44 8.51
N ASP A 75 -4.03 6.23 9.30
CA ASP A 75 -3.95 6.25 10.76
C ASP A 75 -3.55 4.86 11.25
N ILE A 76 -2.50 4.81 12.04
CA ILE A 76 -1.99 3.58 12.62
C ILE A 76 -1.97 3.74 14.13
N ASN A 77 -2.59 2.79 14.82
CA ASN A 77 -2.64 2.74 16.27
C ASN A 77 -1.86 1.53 16.78
N ILE A 78 -0.71 1.77 17.42
CA ILE A 78 0.03 0.73 18.12
C ILE A 78 -0.46 0.70 19.57
N TYR A 79 -1.24 -0.32 19.88
CA TYR A 79 -1.84 -0.50 21.21
C TYR A 79 -1.09 -1.51 22.09
N ASP A 80 -0.24 -2.36 21.49
CA ASP A 80 0.69 -3.26 22.19
C ASP A 80 2.09 -3.13 21.57
N TYR A 81 2.88 -2.21 22.11
CA TYR A 81 4.20 -1.89 21.57
C TYR A 81 5.20 -3.04 21.70
N GLU A 82 5.09 -3.85 22.75
CA GLU A 82 5.97 -5.01 22.94
C GLU A 82 5.66 -6.11 21.92
N LEU A 83 4.39 -6.40 21.68
CA LEU A 83 3.96 -7.35 20.65
C LEU A 83 4.33 -6.84 19.26
N TYR A 84 4.14 -5.54 19.01
CA TYR A 84 4.56 -4.90 17.78
C TYR A 84 6.06 -5.06 17.51
N LYS A 85 6.92 -4.81 18.49
CA LYS A 85 8.37 -4.99 18.36
C LYS A 85 8.77 -6.44 18.08
N VAL A 86 8.12 -7.40 18.72
CA VAL A 86 8.39 -8.83 18.54
C VAL A 86 7.96 -9.31 17.17
N SER A 87 6.79 -8.89 16.69
CA SER A 87 6.30 -9.23 15.35
C SER A 87 7.12 -8.57 14.24
N ASN A 88 7.77 -7.45 14.54
CA ASN A 88 8.57 -6.63 13.64
C ASN A 88 10.08 -6.78 13.91
N ARG A 89 10.57 -8.02 13.94
CA ARG A 89 11.92 -8.45 14.40
C ARG A 89 13.13 -7.70 13.85
N LYS A 90 12.96 -6.77 12.90
CA LYS A 90 14.08 -6.02 12.29
C LYS A 90 14.13 -4.56 12.69
N GLY A 91 13.21 -4.07 13.54
CA GLY A 91 13.16 -2.66 13.92
C GLY A 91 12.93 -1.69 12.76
N GLU A 92 12.75 -2.22 11.57
CA GLU A 92 12.39 -1.48 10.37
C GLU A 92 10.93 -1.74 10.07
N TRP A 93 10.21 -0.67 9.97
CA TRP A 93 8.82 -0.68 9.57
C TRP A 93 8.65 -1.26 8.21
N THR A 94 8.11 -2.43 8.15
CA THR A 94 7.75 -3.06 6.90
C THR A 94 6.28 -3.42 6.87
N VAL A 95 5.42 -2.41 6.96
CA VAL A 95 4.09 -2.58 6.39
C VAL A 95 4.28 -2.47 4.89
N PHE A 96 4.58 -3.59 4.26
CA PHE A 96 4.64 -3.68 2.80
C PHE A 96 3.22 -3.80 2.27
N TRP A 97 2.52 -2.70 2.27
CA TRP A 97 1.30 -2.58 1.51
C TRP A 97 1.67 -2.49 0.03
N SER A 98 0.91 -3.13 -0.81
CA SER A 98 1.05 -3.04 -2.25
C SER A 98 -0.22 -2.43 -2.85
N ILE A 99 -0.03 -1.51 -3.80
CA ILE A 99 -1.13 -0.87 -4.51
C ILE A 99 -1.25 -1.44 -5.92
N GLU A 100 -2.48 -1.59 -6.39
CA GLU A 100 -2.78 -1.96 -7.77
C GLU A 100 -3.91 -1.09 -8.31
N SER A 101 -3.97 -0.94 -9.62
CA SER A 101 -5.03 -0.20 -10.29
C SER A 101 -5.86 -1.09 -11.21
N ASP A 102 -7.04 -0.61 -11.61
CA ASP A 102 -7.95 -1.28 -12.52
C ASP A 102 -7.41 -1.44 -13.96
N ASN A 103 -6.33 -0.73 -14.30
CA ASN A 103 -5.64 -0.87 -15.59
C ASN A 103 -4.46 -1.86 -15.55
N GLY A 104 -4.26 -2.57 -14.44
CA GLY A 104 -3.22 -3.57 -14.26
C GLY A 104 -1.88 -3.03 -13.75
N TRP A 105 -1.75 -1.72 -13.50
CA TRP A 105 -0.57 -1.18 -12.86
C TRP A 105 -0.48 -1.65 -11.40
N ARG A 106 0.73 -2.03 -11.01
CA ARG A 106 1.09 -2.41 -9.63
C ARG A 106 2.42 -1.79 -9.27
N ASN A 107 2.53 -1.29 -8.07
CA ASN A 107 3.80 -0.76 -7.60
C ASN A 107 4.05 -1.09 -6.13
N ASN A 108 5.34 -1.13 -5.81
CA ASN A 108 5.87 -1.08 -4.46
C ASN A 108 6.43 0.33 -4.20
N THR A 109 6.58 0.70 -2.95
CA THR A 109 7.16 2.00 -2.57
C THR A 109 8.57 2.18 -3.15
N ARG A 110 8.89 3.40 -3.61
CA ARG A 110 10.25 3.81 -3.91
C ARG A 110 10.97 4.14 -2.60
N LEU A 111 12.06 3.46 -2.30
CA LEU A 111 12.69 3.49 -0.98
C LEU A 111 13.12 4.91 -0.55
N GLN A 112 13.67 5.71 -1.47
CA GLN A 112 14.13 7.06 -1.17
C GLN A 112 12.97 7.99 -0.81
N LEU A 113 11.92 8.01 -1.63
CA LEU A 113 10.72 8.80 -1.36
C LEU A 113 9.99 8.30 -0.11
N TYR A 114 9.96 6.99 0.11
CA TYR A 114 9.43 6.41 1.33
C TYR A 114 10.15 6.91 2.57
N ARG A 115 11.49 6.98 2.53
CA ARG A 115 12.31 7.47 3.64
C ARG A 115 12.04 8.94 3.98
N SER A 116 11.67 9.78 2.99
CA SER A 116 11.32 11.18 3.25
C SER A 116 10.08 11.33 4.12
N PHE A 117 9.14 10.38 4.03
CA PHE A 117 7.93 10.35 4.86
C PHE A 117 8.06 9.41 6.06
N HIS A 118 9.20 8.70 6.18
CA HIS A 118 9.39 7.72 7.23
C HIS A 118 9.55 8.42 8.59
N GLN A 119 8.53 8.31 9.38
CA GLN A 119 8.59 8.59 10.82
C GLN A 119 8.64 7.24 11.55
N SER A 120 9.51 7.14 12.54
CA SER A 120 9.49 5.97 13.42
C SER A 120 8.10 5.85 14.03
N LEU A 121 7.51 4.67 13.94
CA LEU A 121 6.22 4.46 14.55
C LEU A 121 6.31 4.62 16.05
N GLN A 122 5.32 5.30 16.55
CA GLN A 122 5.15 5.59 17.96
C GLN A 122 3.96 4.82 18.51
N GLU A 123 3.99 4.54 19.80
CA GLU A 123 2.86 4.01 20.53
C GLU A 123 1.67 4.99 20.46
N GLY A 124 0.46 4.45 20.37
CA GLY A 124 -0.76 5.21 20.17
C GLY A 124 -1.12 5.41 18.69
N GLU A 125 -2.11 6.28 18.45
CA GLU A 125 -2.64 6.57 17.12
C GLU A 125 -1.90 7.75 16.47
N HIS A 126 -1.33 7.51 15.30
CA HIS A 126 -0.61 8.52 14.51
C HIS A 126 -0.91 8.36 13.03
N GLN A 127 -0.93 9.48 12.30
CA GLN A 127 -1.08 9.48 10.85
C GLN A 127 0.27 9.35 10.15
N TYR A 128 0.30 8.48 9.13
CA TYR A 128 1.47 8.21 8.29
C TYR A 128 1.13 8.37 6.82
N ILE A 129 2.15 8.72 6.01
CA ILE A 129 2.03 8.89 4.57
C ILE A 129 2.86 7.81 3.87
N PHE A 130 2.21 7.05 2.96
CA PHE A 130 2.85 6.02 2.15
C PHE A 130 2.83 6.43 0.69
N PRO A 131 4.00 6.79 0.11
CA PRO A 131 4.10 7.20 -1.27
C PRO A 131 4.32 6.02 -2.22
N TYR A 132 3.64 6.04 -3.37
CA TYR A 132 3.80 5.07 -4.46
C TYR A 132 4.02 5.81 -5.76
N VAL A 133 5.02 5.41 -6.56
CA VAL A 133 5.43 6.12 -7.76
C VAL A 133 4.88 5.43 -9.01
N ILE A 134 4.23 6.20 -9.88
CA ILE A 134 3.81 5.80 -11.22
C ILE A 134 4.82 6.39 -12.20
N ASN A 135 5.59 5.52 -12.88
CA ASN A 135 6.53 5.96 -13.89
C ASN A 135 5.82 6.22 -15.23
N LYS A 136 6.36 7.12 -16.03
CA LYS A 136 5.89 7.37 -17.40
C LYS A 136 5.88 6.07 -18.20
N GLY A 137 4.78 5.83 -18.92
CA GLY A 137 4.60 4.60 -19.68
C GLY A 137 4.18 3.37 -18.89
N ALA A 138 3.97 3.48 -17.58
CA ALA A 138 3.49 2.38 -16.74
C ALA A 138 2.02 1.98 -17.02
N ALA A 139 1.26 2.85 -17.68
CA ALA A 139 -0.11 2.59 -18.06
C ALA A 139 -0.18 1.64 -19.27
N ALA A 140 -0.71 0.43 -19.06
CA ALA A 140 -1.02 -0.48 -20.17
C ALA A 140 -2.10 0.08 -21.09
N ASN A 141 -2.97 0.96 -20.57
CA ASN A 141 -4.03 1.62 -21.31
C ASN A 141 -3.89 3.15 -21.21
N LYS A 142 -3.42 3.77 -22.28
CA LYS A 142 -3.21 5.23 -22.37
C LYS A 142 -4.49 6.08 -22.46
N LYS A 143 -5.67 5.46 -22.35
CA LYS A 143 -6.96 6.18 -22.48
C LYS A 143 -7.37 6.95 -21.23
N LYS A 144 -6.81 6.60 -20.06
CA LYS A 144 -7.10 7.23 -18.77
C LYS A 144 -5.82 7.72 -18.14
N THR A 145 -5.88 8.87 -17.51
CA THR A 145 -4.79 9.38 -16.67
C THR A 145 -4.75 8.65 -15.32
N PRO A 146 -3.62 8.65 -14.60
CA PRO A 146 -3.55 8.06 -13.26
C PRO A 146 -4.62 8.55 -12.29
N GLN A 147 -5.06 9.79 -12.41
CA GLN A 147 -6.13 10.36 -11.59
C GLN A 147 -7.52 9.71 -11.83
N GLU A 148 -7.71 9.09 -13.00
CA GLU A 148 -8.96 8.43 -13.37
C GLU A 148 -8.97 6.92 -13.09
N TRP A 149 -7.84 6.36 -12.59
CA TRP A 149 -7.76 4.95 -12.26
C TRP A 149 -8.43 4.67 -10.91
N LYS A 150 -8.97 3.47 -10.79
CA LYS A 150 -9.43 2.94 -9.50
C LYS A 150 -8.32 2.14 -8.86
N TYR A 151 -8.07 2.39 -7.60
CA TYR A 151 -6.98 1.77 -6.86
C TYR A 151 -7.49 0.85 -5.77
N LYS A 152 -6.74 -0.23 -5.54
CA LYS A 152 -6.87 -1.12 -4.38
C LYS A 152 -5.54 -1.21 -3.67
N LEU A 153 -5.56 -1.11 -2.36
CA LEU A 153 -4.39 -1.27 -1.50
C LEU A 153 -4.47 -2.62 -0.79
N GLN A 154 -3.52 -3.52 -1.05
CA GLN A 154 -3.41 -4.76 -0.29
C GLN A 154 -2.68 -4.48 1.02
N ILE A 155 -3.40 -4.53 2.14
CA ILE A 155 -2.87 -4.24 3.47
C ILE A 155 -2.48 -5.50 4.25
N ASN A 156 -2.99 -6.67 3.88
CA ASN A 156 -2.56 -7.94 4.45
C ASN A 156 -2.51 -9.04 3.39
N LYS A 157 -1.57 -9.98 3.54
CA LYS A 157 -1.36 -11.10 2.61
C LYS A 157 -1.98 -12.40 3.08
N THR A 158 -2.14 -12.60 4.39
CA THR A 158 -2.66 -13.84 4.97
C THR A 158 -3.38 -13.54 6.28
N PRO A 159 -4.71 -13.48 6.29
CA PRO A 159 -5.62 -13.53 5.12
C PRO A 159 -5.39 -12.36 4.15
N VAL A 160 -5.88 -12.51 2.92
CA VAL A 160 -5.76 -11.41 1.93
C VAL A 160 -6.79 -10.33 2.27
N VAL A 161 -6.31 -9.11 2.51
CA VAL A 161 -7.16 -7.95 2.81
C VAL A 161 -6.81 -6.80 1.86
N TYR A 162 -7.83 -6.29 1.18
CA TYR A 162 -7.74 -5.11 0.33
C TYR A 162 -8.56 -3.96 0.90
N VAL A 163 -8.07 -2.74 0.71
CA VAL A 163 -8.84 -1.51 0.88
C VAL A 163 -9.13 -0.93 -0.49
N ASN A 164 -10.41 -0.71 -0.81
CA ASN A 164 -10.84 -0.03 -2.02
C ASN A 164 -10.68 1.47 -1.83
N LEU A 165 -9.93 2.12 -2.71
CA LEU A 165 -9.66 3.57 -2.64
C LEU A 165 -10.60 4.39 -3.52
N GLY A 166 -11.45 3.75 -4.30
CA GLY A 166 -12.41 4.40 -5.20
C GLY A 166 -12.31 3.91 -6.63
#